data_d6957f029a4690dd14fd195cae2b3ac2
#
_entry.id   d6957f029a4690dd14fd195cae2b3ac2
#
_cell.length_a   1.000
_cell.length_b   1.000
_cell.length_c   1.000
_cell.angle_alpha   90.00
_cell.angle_beta   90.00
_cell.angle_gamma   90.00
#
_symmetry.space_group_name_H-M   'P 1'
#
loop_
_entity.id
_entity.type
_entity.pdbx_description
1 polymer ?
#
loop_
_entity_poly.entity_id
_entity_poly.type
_entity_poly.pdbx_seq_one_letter_code
_entity_poly.pdbx_strand_id
1 'polypeptide(L)'
;MNNRREFLKTAAAIGATAILPNAGLVAQNARGPAGRIDVHHHMIPRFQPGNNLRDWSPQMSLDTMGKFGISTAILSEVQIPEYLNDGSEQARTMARKINEYGAQLAKDYPGKFGFFASIMLADVEGSLKEIEYAFGTLKADGAVINSSAGKKWPGEPSMMPIYEELNRHKASVLIHPNTQPFCCQNPPGVNASMTEYDFDMNRAVLSLLLGGVMTKCPDVKFIIVHSGGTVPVLAGRVQDRVPKNRPDLFPTGALDKLKAQYYECAHAAFPWAMAALRAFTTTDHIMFGTDWPMEPAESTTNQIPGLKLPSDVLYAMERGNAERLFPRFKA
;
A
#
# COMPACT_ATOMS: atom_id res chain seq x y z
N MET A 1 -19.05 37.18 56.35
CA MET A 1 -17.73 36.75 55.91
C MET A 1 -17.41 35.39 56.51
N ASN A 2 -18.02 34.32 56.07
CA ASN A 2 -17.72 32.96 56.57
C ASN A 2 -18.22 31.85 55.62
N ASN A 3 -17.81 31.87 54.36
CA ASN A 3 -18.21 30.81 53.42
C ASN A 3 -17.08 30.26 52.52
N ARG A 4 -15.86 30.72 52.70
CA ARG A 4 -14.71 30.21 51.93
C ARG A 4 -13.96 29.06 52.64
N ARG A 5 -14.10 28.92 53.95
CA ARG A 5 -13.40 27.87 54.71
C ARG A 5 -14.17 26.55 54.78
N GLU A 6 -15.47 26.56 54.64
CA GLU A 6 -16.26 25.32 54.58
C GLU A 6 -16.30 24.70 53.22
N PHE A 7 -16.23 25.49 52.14
CA PHE A 7 -16.13 24.96 50.79
C PHE A 7 -14.84 24.18 50.55
N LEU A 8 -13.76 24.56 51.21
CA LEU A 8 -12.45 23.85 51.08
C LEU A 8 -12.34 22.60 51.96
N LYS A 9 -13.23 22.39 52.92
CA LYS A 9 -13.24 21.16 53.73
C LYS A 9 -14.09 20.04 53.13
N THR A 10 -15.02 20.35 52.24
CA THR A 10 -15.84 19.35 51.56
C THR A 10 -15.22 18.84 50.26
N ALA A 11 -14.21 19.53 49.74
CA ALA A 11 -13.48 19.12 48.53
C ALA A 11 -12.32 18.12 48.77
N ALA A 12 -12.03 17.80 50.06
CA ALA A 12 -10.91 16.94 50.43
C ALA A 12 -11.27 15.47 50.70
N ALA A 13 -12.50 15.05 50.45
CA ALA A 13 -12.98 13.70 50.71
C ALA A 13 -13.51 12.95 49.46
N ILE A 14 -13.31 13.47 48.26
CA ILE A 14 -13.49 12.68 47.04
C ILE A 14 -12.12 12.20 46.67
N GLY A 15 -11.82 10.97 47.07
CA GLY A 15 -10.58 10.26 46.74
C GLY A 15 -10.37 10.26 45.22
N ALA A 16 -9.29 10.84 44.80
CA ALA A 16 -8.75 10.68 43.45
C ALA A 16 -8.36 9.22 43.27
N THR A 17 -9.31 8.37 42.87
CA THR A 17 -8.97 7.20 42.08
C THR A 17 -8.58 7.72 40.73
N ALA A 18 -7.30 7.98 40.53
CA ALA A 18 -6.71 8.15 39.25
C ALA A 18 -6.97 6.85 38.46
N ILE A 19 -8.02 6.87 37.62
CA ILE A 19 -8.17 5.89 36.57
C ILE A 19 -7.04 6.20 35.59
N LEU A 20 -5.90 5.58 35.81
CA LEU A 20 -4.91 5.43 34.77
C LEU A 20 -5.64 4.76 33.60
N PRO A 21 -5.66 5.34 32.38
CA PRO A 21 -6.18 4.63 31.25
C PRO A 21 -5.32 3.38 31.12
N ASN A 22 -5.95 2.22 31.24
CA ASN A 22 -5.35 0.92 31.08
C ASN A 22 -4.87 0.80 29.62
N ALA A 23 -3.67 1.30 29.33
CA ALA A 23 -3.03 1.18 28.01
C ALA A 23 -2.84 -0.29 27.61
N GLY A 24 -3.00 -1.21 28.57
CA GLY A 24 -2.95 -2.66 28.30
C GLY A 24 -4.25 -3.28 27.81
N LEU A 25 -5.43 -2.64 28.01
CA LEU A 25 -6.73 -3.22 27.61
C LEU A 25 -7.13 -2.86 26.18
N VAL A 26 -6.58 -1.81 25.59
CA VAL A 26 -6.88 -1.43 24.20
C VAL A 26 -6.15 -2.33 23.20
N ALA A 27 -5.00 -2.91 23.58
CA ALA A 27 -4.22 -3.79 22.71
C ALA A 27 -4.74 -5.24 22.68
N GLN A 28 -5.54 -5.68 23.64
CA GLN A 28 -5.99 -7.10 23.73
C GLN A 28 -7.28 -7.41 22.95
N ASN A 29 -8.10 -6.41 22.59
CA ASN A 29 -9.38 -6.65 21.93
C ASN A 29 -9.37 -6.51 20.39
N ALA A 30 -8.22 -6.26 19.77
CA ALA A 30 -8.09 -6.12 18.31
C ALA A 30 -7.38 -7.30 17.62
N ARG A 31 -7.10 -8.39 18.33
CA ARG A 31 -6.42 -9.54 17.73
C ARG A 31 -7.46 -10.59 17.32
N GLY A 32 -7.79 -10.66 16.03
CA GLY A 32 -8.22 -11.90 15.44
C GLY A 32 -7.16 -13.00 15.68
N PRO A 33 -7.53 -14.29 15.70
CA PRO A 33 -6.63 -15.37 16.15
C PRO A 33 -5.35 -15.55 15.33
N ALA A 34 -5.17 -14.86 14.19
CA ALA A 34 -4.09 -15.12 13.27
C ALA A 34 -3.16 -13.91 12.98
N GLY A 35 -3.41 -12.70 13.53
CA GLY A 35 -2.63 -11.48 13.28
C GLY A 35 -2.85 -10.87 11.89
N ARG A 36 -2.40 -9.62 11.70
CA ARG A 36 -2.54 -8.83 10.47
C ARG A 36 -1.61 -9.32 9.37
N ILE A 37 -2.00 -9.13 8.10
CA ILE A 37 -1.09 -9.20 6.94
C ILE A 37 -0.94 -7.78 6.40
N ASP A 38 0.27 -7.24 6.48
CA ASP A 38 0.63 -5.92 6.01
C ASP A 38 1.11 -6.02 4.55
N VAL A 39 0.30 -5.50 3.62
CA VAL A 39 0.60 -5.56 2.19
C VAL A 39 1.35 -4.33 1.68
N HIS A 40 1.62 -3.35 2.55
CA HIS A 40 2.38 -2.15 2.24
C HIS A 40 3.43 -1.92 3.32
N HIS A 41 4.54 -2.63 3.20
CA HIS A 41 5.66 -2.62 4.15
C HIS A 41 6.97 -2.60 3.36
N HIS A 42 7.88 -1.71 3.72
CA HIS A 42 9.08 -1.53 2.93
C HIS A 42 10.30 -2.22 3.50
N MET A 43 11.16 -2.67 2.60
CA MET A 43 12.53 -3.05 2.89
C MET A 43 13.49 -1.99 2.37
N ILE A 44 14.61 -1.78 3.09
CA ILE A 44 15.61 -0.78 2.73
C ILE A 44 16.98 -1.44 2.71
N PRO A 45 17.37 -2.04 1.56
CA PRO A 45 18.68 -2.68 1.46
C PRO A 45 19.81 -1.66 1.66
N ARG A 46 20.79 -1.99 2.50
CA ARG A 46 21.95 -1.10 2.77
C ARG A 46 22.81 -0.79 1.54
N PHE A 47 22.74 -1.63 0.51
CA PHE A 47 23.46 -1.44 -0.73
C PHE A 47 22.77 -0.45 -1.69
N GLN A 48 21.52 -0.05 -1.39
CA GLN A 48 20.77 0.89 -2.19
C GLN A 48 21.26 2.31 -1.91
N PRO A 49 21.78 3.05 -2.89
CA PRO A 49 22.27 4.42 -2.69
C PRO A 49 21.11 5.41 -2.50
N GLY A 50 21.41 6.52 -1.84
CA GLY A 50 20.46 7.65 -1.69
C GLY A 50 19.40 7.50 -0.61
N ASN A 51 19.39 6.39 0.13
CA ASN A 51 18.42 6.17 1.19
C ASN A 51 18.84 6.79 2.52
N ASN A 52 18.01 7.67 3.08
CA ASN A 52 18.25 8.33 4.37
C ASN A 52 17.97 7.40 5.57
N LEU A 53 17.31 6.25 5.35
CA LEU A 53 16.97 5.26 6.37
C LEU A 53 17.96 4.07 6.36
N ARG A 54 19.25 4.33 6.17
CA ARG A 54 20.32 3.31 6.06
C ARG A 54 20.42 2.36 7.25
N ASP A 55 19.87 2.73 8.40
CA ASP A 55 19.90 1.93 9.60
C ASP A 55 18.80 0.86 9.67
N TRP A 56 17.91 0.80 8.67
CA TRP A 56 16.88 -0.23 8.62
C TRP A 56 17.48 -1.65 8.64
N SER A 57 16.83 -2.53 9.35
CA SER A 57 17.15 -3.96 9.38
C SER A 57 15.88 -4.81 9.45
N PRO A 58 15.93 -6.07 9.03
CA PRO A 58 14.80 -7.00 9.17
C PRO A 58 14.30 -7.11 10.61
N GLN A 59 15.19 -7.00 11.60
CA GLN A 59 14.82 -7.05 13.02
C GLN A 59 13.91 -5.88 13.40
N MET A 60 14.17 -4.68 12.89
CA MET A 60 13.28 -3.52 13.14
C MET A 60 11.87 -3.74 12.60
N SER A 61 11.75 -4.39 11.43
CA SER A 61 10.44 -4.82 10.91
C SER A 61 9.77 -5.82 11.84
N LEU A 62 10.48 -6.86 12.27
CA LEU A 62 9.95 -7.88 13.16
C LEU A 62 9.50 -7.32 14.51
N ASP A 63 10.26 -6.38 15.08
CA ASP A 63 9.91 -5.71 16.34
C ASP A 63 8.63 -4.88 16.19
N THR A 64 8.53 -4.12 15.09
CA THR A 64 7.31 -3.35 14.75
C THR A 64 6.12 -4.28 14.51
N MET A 65 6.31 -5.33 13.73
CA MET A 65 5.27 -6.34 13.49
C MET A 65 4.77 -6.95 14.81
N GLY A 66 5.70 -7.31 15.70
CA GLY A 66 5.37 -7.83 17.04
C GLY A 66 4.56 -6.85 17.88
N LYS A 67 4.97 -5.58 17.90
CA LYS A 67 4.30 -4.50 18.64
C LYS A 67 2.86 -4.28 18.17
N PHE A 68 2.60 -4.36 16.87
CA PHE A 68 1.29 -4.05 16.27
C PHE A 68 0.47 -5.26 15.85
N GLY A 69 0.86 -6.47 16.23
CA GLY A 69 0.12 -7.69 15.91
C GLY A 69 0.08 -8.01 14.43
N ILE A 70 1.11 -7.65 13.68
CA ILE A 70 1.31 -8.00 12.29
C ILE A 70 2.01 -9.36 12.25
N SER A 71 1.37 -10.36 11.67
CA SER A 71 1.94 -11.71 11.57
C SER A 71 2.86 -11.85 10.36
N THR A 72 2.51 -11.17 9.28
CA THR A 72 3.18 -11.23 7.98
C THR A 72 3.25 -9.84 7.37
N ALA A 73 4.39 -9.47 6.80
CA ALA A 73 4.56 -8.26 5.99
C ALA A 73 5.03 -8.66 4.58
N ILE A 74 4.42 -8.08 3.54
CA ILE A 74 4.86 -8.26 2.16
C ILE A 74 5.77 -7.07 1.83
N LEU A 75 7.06 -7.36 1.73
CA LEU A 75 8.09 -6.34 1.57
C LEU A 75 8.12 -5.80 0.13
N SER A 76 8.19 -4.51 0.00
CA SER A 76 8.47 -3.82 -1.26
C SER A 76 9.65 -2.87 -1.09
N GLU A 77 10.31 -2.52 -2.18
CA GLU A 77 11.28 -1.44 -2.14
C GLU A 77 10.56 -0.10 -1.99
N VAL A 78 11.17 0.84 -1.24
CA VAL A 78 10.58 2.14 -0.93
C VAL A 78 10.57 3.09 -2.12
N GLN A 79 11.64 3.12 -2.86
CA GLN A 79 11.86 4.08 -3.92
C GLN A 79 12.77 3.45 -4.94
N ILE A 80 12.24 3.26 -6.13
CA ILE A 80 13.10 3.00 -7.26
C ILE A 80 13.86 4.32 -7.50
N PRO A 81 15.17 4.38 -7.21
CA PRO A 81 15.95 5.58 -7.50
C PRO A 81 15.78 5.98 -8.96
N GLU A 82 15.95 7.27 -9.26
CA GLU A 82 15.77 7.79 -10.61
C GLU A 82 16.56 7.00 -11.68
N TYR A 83 17.73 6.46 -11.32
CA TYR A 83 18.52 5.60 -12.21
C TYR A 83 17.87 4.22 -12.48
N LEU A 84 16.95 3.74 -11.67
CA LEU A 84 16.17 2.51 -11.96
C LEU A 84 15.03 2.78 -12.95
N ASN A 85 14.76 4.02 -13.28
CA ASN A 85 13.75 4.40 -14.27
C ASN A 85 14.34 4.73 -15.65
N ASP A 86 15.62 4.48 -15.87
CA ASP A 86 16.31 4.82 -17.12
C ASP A 86 16.56 3.64 -18.08
N GLY A 87 16.30 2.40 -17.62
CA GLY A 87 16.50 1.18 -18.41
C GLY A 87 17.95 0.79 -18.63
N SER A 88 18.90 1.41 -17.90
CA SER A 88 20.33 1.09 -17.99
C SER A 88 20.64 -0.30 -17.41
N GLU A 89 21.81 -0.83 -17.76
CA GLU A 89 22.35 -2.07 -17.16
C GLU A 89 22.54 -1.93 -15.65
N GLN A 90 22.87 -0.72 -15.18
CA GLN A 90 22.94 -0.44 -13.75
C GLN A 90 21.57 -0.57 -13.08
N ALA A 91 20.52 -0.06 -13.72
CA ALA A 91 19.14 -0.19 -13.26
C ALA A 91 18.72 -1.67 -13.18
N ARG A 92 18.96 -2.45 -14.24
CA ARG A 92 18.68 -3.90 -14.27
C ARG A 92 19.40 -4.64 -13.15
N THR A 93 20.69 -4.38 -12.99
CA THR A 93 21.51 -5.02 -11.93
C THR A 93 20.98 -4.67 -10.54
N MET A 94 20.55 -3.44 -10.31
CA MET A 94 20.04 -3.01 -9.02
C MET A 94 18.68 -3.64 -8.72
N ALA A 95 17.75 -3.63 -9.68
CA ALA A 95 16.45 -4.29 -9.53
C ALA A 95 16.62 -5.78 -9.19
N ARG A 96 17.49 -6.49 -9.91
CA ARG A 96 17.85 -7.88 -9.62
C ARG A 96 18.32 -8.06 -8.18
N LYS A 97 19.28 -7.26 -7.72
CA LYS A 97 19.80 -7.34 -6.34
C LYS A 97 18.72 -7.08 -5.29
N ILE A 98 17.83 -6.14 -5.55
CA ILE A 98 16.70 -5.82 -4.65
C ILE A 98 15.76 -7.03 -4.56
N ASN A 99 15.41 -7.62 -5.70
CA ASN A 99 14.50 -8.77 -5.75
C ASN A 99 15.10 -10.02 -5.09
N GLU A 100 16.40 -10.28 -5.33
CA GLU A 100 17.13 -11.35 -4.65
C GLU A 100 17.20 -11.14 -3.14
N TYR A 101 17.37 -9.90 -2.68
CA TYR A 101 17.36 -9.57 -1.26
C TYR A 101 15.97 -9.80 -0.63
N GLY A 102 14.89 -9.39 -1.29
CA GLY A 102 13.53 -9.67 -0.84
C GLY A 102 13.25 -11.17 -0.74
N ALA A 103 13.66 -11.93 -1.75
CA ALA A 103 13.54 -13.40 -1.75
C ALA A 103 14.36 -14.05 -0.61
N GLN A 104 15.57 -13.52 -0.34
CA GLN A 104 16.39 -14.01 0.78
C GLN A 104 15.72 -13.75 2.11
N LEU A 105 15.14 -12.55 2.33
CA LEU A 105 14.40 -12.25 3.55
C LEU A 105 13.17 -13.15 3.73
N ALA A 106 12.42 -13.40 2.67
CA ALA A 106 11.27 -14.32 2.70
C ALA A 106 11.69 -15.76 3.06
N LYS A 107 12.88 -16.19 2.63
CA LYS A 107 13.46 -17.49 2.95
C LYS A 107 13.99 -17.56 4.38
N ASP A 108 14.65 -16.51 4.87
CA ASP A 108 15.27 -16.48 6.20
C ASP A 108 14.22 -16.33 7.30
N TYR A 109 13.08 -15.73 6.99
CA TYR A 109 11.98 -15.49 7.93
C TYR A 109 10.64 -16.05 7.40
N PRO A 110 10.53 -17.39 7.28
CA PRO A 110 9.35 -18.02 6.66
C PRO A 110 8.07 -17.67 7.42
N GLY A 111 7.03 -17.30 6.65
CA GLY A 111 5.75 -16.86 7.19
C GLY A 111 5.73 -15.43 7.75
N LYS A 112 6.90 -14.83 8.02
CA LYS A 112 7.02 -13.44 8.47
C LYS A 112 7.09 -12.48 7.30
N PHE A 113 7.86 -12.81 6.27
CA PHE A 113 8.03 -11.96 5.10
C PHE A 113 7.56 -12.66 3.82
N GLY A 114 6.85 -11.87 3.02
CA GLY A 114 6.73 -12.02 1.58
C GLY A 114 7.47 -10.89 0.89
N PHE A 115 7.47 -10.86 -0.44
CA PHE A 115 8.01 -9.72 -1.17
C PHE A 115 7.32 -9.49 -2.51
N PHE A 116 7.21 -8.23 -2.89
CA PHE A 116 6.88 -7.78 -4.23
C PHE A 116 8.16 -7.49 -4.99
N ALA A 117 8.27 -8.07 -6.19
CA ALA A 117 9.40 -7.82 -7.06
C ALA A 117 9.31 -6.43 -7.70
N SER A 118 10.40 -5.66 -7.63
CA SER A 118 10.52 -4.36 -8.29
C SER A 118 10.60 -4.53 -9.79
N ILE A 119 9.66 -3.95 -10.54
CA ILE A 119 9.57 -4.01 -11.99
C ILE A 119 9.74 -2.60 -12.58
N MET A 120 10.67 -2.49 -13.53
CA MET A 120 11.07 -1.21 -14.14
C MET A 120 10.25 -0.90 -15.38
N LEU A 121 9.23 -0.06 -15.27
CA LEU A 121 8.34 0.27 -16.41
C LEU A 121 9.06 0.98 -17.57
N ALA A 122 10.21 1.63 -17.34
CA ALA A 122 10.98 2.29 -18.38
C ALA A 122 11.69 1.32 -19.34
N ASP A 123 11.90 0.07 -18.91
CA ASP A 123 12.64 -0.96 -19.65
C ASP A 123 11.80 -2.20 -19.86
N VAL A 124 11.10 -2.27 -20.98
CA VAL A 124 10.20 -3.39 -21.28
C VAL A 124 10.96 -4.71 -21.35
N GLU A 125 12.08 -4.77 -22.07
CA GLU A 125 12.87 -6.00 -22.24
C GLU A 125 13.44 -6.49 -20.92
N GLY A 126 14.04 -5.59 -20.13
CA GLY A 126 14.56 -5.91 -18.81
C GLY A 126 13.45 -6.36 -17.85
N SER A 127 12.30 -5.69 -17.89
CA SER A 127 11.14 -6.06 -17.07
C SER A 127 10.60 -7.45 -17.38
N LEU A 128 10.50 -7.84 -18.65
CA LEU A 128 10.04 -9.19 -19.03
C LEU A 128 10.98 -10.27 -18.48
N LYS A 129 12.30 -10.07 -18.59
CA LYS A 129 13.30 -10.98 -18.03
C LYS A 129 13.24 -11.02 -16.49
N GLU A 130 13.00 -9.88 -15.88
CA GLU A 130 12.93 -9.78 -14.41
C GLU A 130 11.65 -10.44 -13.87
N ILE A 131 10.50 -10.28 -14.54
CA ILE A 131 9.25 -10.95 -14.18
C ILE A 131 9.42 -12.48 -14.24
N GLU A 132 9.97 -12.99 -15.34
CA GLU A 132 10.23 -14.43 -15.48
C GLU A 132 11.10 -14.96 -14.35
N TYR A 133 12.18 -14.25 -14.00
CA TYR A 133 13.06 -14.63 -12.91
C TYR A 133 12.41 -14.52 -11.54
N ALA A 134 11.74 -13.39 -11.26
CA ALA A 134 11.13 -13.14 -9.97
C ALA A 134 10.02 -14.16 -9.64
N PHE A 135 9.12 -14.42 -10.57
CA PHE A 135 8.04 -15.38 -10.36
C PHE A 135 8.49 -16.83 -10.55
N GLY A 136 9.36 -17.09 -11.52
CA GLY A 136 9.85 -18.43 -11.85
C GLY A 136 10.86 -18.97 -10.85
N THR A 137 11.88 -18.17 -10.50
CA THR A 137 13.01 -18.59 -9.67
C THR A 137 12.86 -18.12 -8.22
N LEU A 138 12.62 -16.82 -8.01
CA LEU A 138 12.59 -16.24 -6.68
C LEU A 138 11.27 -16.48 -5.95
N LYS A 139 10.20 -16.87 -6.65
CA LYS A 139 8.86 -17.12 -6.09
C LYS A 139 8.27 -15.88 -5.42
N ALA A 140 8.39 -14.74 -6.09
CA ALA A 140 7.79 -13.48 -5.65
C ALA A 140 6.27 -13.63 -5.42
N ASP A 141 5.74 -12.97 -4.42
CA ASP A 141 4.31 -12.96 -4.11
C ASP A 141 3.51 -12.06 -5.05
N GLY A 142 4.18 -11.13 -5.69
CA GLY A 142 3.63 -10.19 -6.65
C GLY A 142 4.72 -9.26 -7.15
N ALA A 143 4.32 -8.13 -7.69
CA ALA A 143 5.22 -7.09 -8.18
C ALA A 143 4.91 -5.74 -7.54
N VAL A 144 5.88 -4.84 -7.54
CA VAL A 144 5.68 -3.42 -7.25
C VAL A 144 6.12 -2.61 -8.47
N ILE A 145 5.30 -1.61 -8.82
CA ILE A 145 5.59 -0.62 -9.85
C ILE A 145 5.38 0.78 -9.30
N ASN A 146 6.09 1.74 -9.87
CA ASN A 146 5.89 3.13 -9.51
C ASN A 146 4.74 3.76 -10.30
N SER A 147 4.19 4.84 -9.77
CA SER A 147 3.13 5.66 -10.39
C SER A 147 3.54 6.26 -11.73
N SER A 148 4.85 6.36 -12.01
CA SER A 148 5.38 6.78 -13.30
C SER A 148 6.79 6.24 -13.54
N ALA A 149 7.23 6.22 -14.80
CA ALA A 149 8.58 5.87 -15.21
C ALA A 149 9.17 7.04 -16.03
N GLY A 150 10.08 7.80 -15.42
CA GLY A 150 10.53 9.06 -15.97
C GLY A 150 9.33 10.00 -16.19
N LYS A 151 9.11 10.43 -17.44
CA LYS A 151 7.97 11.29 -17.81
C LYS A 151 6.80 10.55 -18.45
N LYS A 152 6.63 9.26 -18.15
CA LYS A 152 5.57 8.41 -18.70
C LYS A 152 4.71 7.84 -17.59
N TRP A 153 3.40 7.84 -17.82
CA TRP A 153 2.45 7.17 -16.94
C TRP A 153 2.41 5.66 -17.19
N PRO A 154 2.05 4.83 -16.20
CA PRO A 154 2.13 3.37 -16.30
C PRO A 154 1.20 2.77 -17.37
N GLY A 155 0.16 3.48 -17.81
CA GLY A 155 -0.75 3.03 -18.87
C GLY A 155 -0.29 3.36 -20.30
N GLU A 156 0.94 3.82 -20.50
CA GLU A 156 1.49 4.06 -21.84
C GLU A 156 1.48 2.78 -22.68
N PRO A 157 1.07 2.85 -23.98
CA PRO A 157 0.98 1.67 -24.83
C PRO A 157 2.26 0.84 -24.92
N SER A 158 3.41 1.50 -24.84
CA SER A 158 4.73 0.84 -24.87
C SER A 158 4.97 -0.11 -23.70
N MET A 159 4.26 0.05 -22.58
CA MET A 159 4.39 -0.78 -21.38
C MET A 159 3.45 -1.98 -21.38
N MET A 160 2.53 -2.09 -22.33
CA MET A 160 1.53 -3.16 -22.39
C MET A 160 2.15 -4.57 -22.29
N PRO A 161 3.27 -4.91 -22.95
CA PRO A 161 3.88 -6.25 -22.83
C PRO A 161 4.24 -6.64 -21.40
N ILE A 162 4.61 -5.68 -20.54
CA ILE A 162 4.89 -5.94 -19.11
C ILE A 162 3.61 -6.41 -18.41
N TYR A 163 2.47 -5.77 -18.66
CA TYR A 163 1.20 -6.15 -18.06
C TYR A 163 0.64 -7.44 -18.60
N GLU A 164 0.86 -7.74 -19.89
CA GLU A 164 0.49 -9.02 -20.50
C GLU A 164 1.26 -10.17 -19.83
N GLU A 165 2.55 -9.97 -19.53
CA GLU A 165 3.34 -10.96 -18.83
C GLU A 165 2.93 -11.09 -17.35
N LEU A 166 2.69 -9.98 -16.65
CA LEU A 166 2.12 -10.00 -15.29
C LEU A 166 0.75 -10.67 -15.24
N ASN A 167 -0.07 -10.49 -16.30
CA ASN A 167 -1.38 -11.13 -16.44
C ASN A 167 -1.26 -12.64 -16.61
N ARG A 168 -0.27 -13.13 -17.36
CA ARG A 168 0.04 -14.56 -17.51
C ARG A 168 0.36 -15.19 -16.15
N HIS A 169 1.01 -14.46 -15.26
CA HIS A 169 1.29 -14.87 -13.88
C HIS A 169 0.12 -14.62 -12.91
N LYS A 170 -0.98 -14.01 -13.34
CA LYS A 170 -2.10 -13.55 -12.47
C LYS A 170 -1.59 -12.74 -11.29
N ALA A 171 -0.64 -11.87 -11.55
CA ALA A 171 0.13 -11.17 -10.52
C ALA A 171 -0.71 -10.18 -9.73
N SER A 172 -0.46 -10.10 -8.42
CA SER A 172 -0.81 -8.93 -7.61
C SER A 172 0.27 -7.87 -7.81
N VAL A 173 -0.15 -6.63 -8.08
CA VAL A 173 0.78 -5.52 -8.40
C VAL A 173 0.49 -4.34 -7.50
N LEU A 174 1.41 -4.07 -6.57
CA LEU A 174 1.36 -2.85 -5.75
C LEU A 174 1.77 -1.65 -6.61
N ILE A 175 0.96 -0.58 -6.60
CA ILE A 175 1.32 0.69 -7.24
C ILE A 175 1.72 1.66 -6.13
N HIS A 176 2.96 2.16 -6.20
CA HIS A 176 3.52 3.07 -5.22
C HIS A 176 3.78 4.46 -5.86
N PRO A 177 3.47 5.57 -5.18
CA PRO A 177 3.75 6.91 -5.72
C PRO A 177 5.25 7.17 -5.81
N ASN A 178 5.65 7.96 -6.80
CA ASN A 178 7.02 8.49 -6.85
C ASN A 178 7.20 9.61 -5.83
N THR A 179 8.39 9.69 -5.25
CA THR A 179 8.75 10.79 -4.35
C THR A 179 8.70 12.17 -4.99
N GLN A 180 8.90 12.22 -6.28
CA GLN A 180 8.84 13.46 -7.07
C GLN A 180 8.02 13.21 -8.32
N PRO A 181 6.70 13.44 -8.27
CA PRO A 181 5.85 13.36 -9.43
C PRO A 181 6.33 14.30 -10.53
N PHE A 182 6.51 13.80 -11.75
CA PHE A 182 7.09 14.58 -12.85
C PHE A 182 6.19 15.70 -13.37
N CYS A 183 4.89 15.62 -13.12
CA CYS A 183 3.91 16.53 -13.73
C CYS A 183 3.70 17.83 -12.96
N CYS A 184 4.02 17.86 -11.68
CA CYS A 184 3.54 18.91 -10.79
C CYS A 184 4.61 19.35 -9.80
N GLN A 185 4.55 20.64 -9.44
CA GLN A 185 5.37 21.19 -8.37
C GLN A 185 4.52 21.47 -7.15
N ASN A 186 5.02 21.08 -5.98
CA ASN A 186 4.34 21.40 -4.74
C ASN A 186 4.37 22.92 -4.48
N PRO A 187 3.31 23.50 -3.92
CA PRO A 187 3.37 24.83 -3.39
C PRO A 187 4.49 24.98 -2.34
N PRO A 188 5.06 26.18 -2.17
CA PRO A 188 6.09 26.41 -1.17
C PRO A 188 5.64 25.96 0.24
N GLY A 189 6.47 25.16 0.92
CA GLY A 189 6.20 24.64 2.25
C GLY A 189 5.27 23.41 2.31
N VAL A 190 4.78 22.93 1.16
CA VAL A 190 3.95 21.70 1.09
C VAL A 190 4.83 20.53 0.70
N ASN A 191 4.86 19.50 1.53
CA ASN A 191 5.53 18.24 1.22
C ASN A 191 4.67 17.44 0.23
N ALA A 192 5.29 16.73 -0.72
CA ALA A 192 4.60 15.87 -1.69
C ALA A 192 3.69 14.82 -1.02
N SER A 193 4.09 14.29 0.12
CA SER A 193 3.28 13.33 0.89
C SER A 193 1.97 13.92 1.42
N MET A 194 1.83 15.24 1.49
CA MET A 194 0.59 15.89 1.94
C MET A 194 -0.49 15.94 0.84
N THR A 195 -0.08 15.91 -0.44
CA THR A 195 -1.00 16.14 -1.56
C THR A 195 -0.63 15.32 -2.80
N GLU A 196 0.61 15.48 -3.29
CA GLU A 196 0.95 15.01 -4.63
C GLU A 196 1.01 13.49 -4.74
N TYR A 197 1.34 12.76 -3.68
CA TYR A 197 1.32 11.30 -3.71
C TYR A 197 -0.06 10.77 -4.06
N ASP A 198 -1.12 11.31 -3.45
CA ASP A 198 -2.50 10.89 -3.70
C ASP A 198 -2.99 11.32 -5.09
N PHE A 199 -2.59 12.50 -5.55
CA PHE A 199 -2.91 12.95 -6.90
C PHE A 199 -2.12 12.19 -7.97
N ASP A 200 -0.87 11.83 -7.69
CA ASP A 200 -0.04 11.04 -8.59
C ASP A 200 -0.61 9.62 -8.74
N MET A 201 -1.02 9.00 -7.63
CA MET A 201 -1.73 7.72 -7.63
C MET A 201 -2.98 7.76 -8.51
N ASN A 202 -3.79 8.81 -8.38
CA ASN A 202 -4.98 8.97 -9.21
C ASN A 202 -4.62 9.05 -10.71
N ARG A 203 -3.59 9.81 -11.08
CA ARG A 203 -3.13 9.91 -12.47
C ARG A 203 -2.63 8.56 -13.00
N ALA A 204 -1.86 7.84 -12.19
CA ALA A 204 -1.36 6.51 -12.54
C ALA A 204 -2.50 5.51 -12.78
N VAL A 205 -3.46 5.45 -11.86
CA VAL A 205 -4.63 4.56 -11.97
C VAL A 205 -5.48 4.91 -13.19
N LEU A 206 -5.73 6.19 -13.46
CA LEU A 206 -6.45 6.62 -14.64
C LEU A 206 -5.69 6.34 -15.94
N SER A 207 -4.36 6.42 -15.92
CA SER A 207 -3.53 6.03 -17.04
C SER A 207 -3.68 4.53 -17.36
N LEU A 208 -3.62 3.66 -16.35
CA LEU A 208 -3.85 2.21 -16.52
C LEU A 208 -5.27 1.92 -17.04
N LEU A 209 -6.26 2.61 -16.53
CA LEU A 209 -7.64 2.48 -16.97
C LEU A 209 -7.81 2.88 -18.45
N LEU A 210 -7.37 4.09 -18.81
CA LEU A 210 -7.52 4.67 -20.15
C LEU A 210 -6.57 4.04 -21.18
N GLY A 211 -5.39 3.54 -20.75
CA GLY A 211 -4.48 2.74 -21.57
C GLY A 211 -5.00 1.34 -21.87
N GLY A 212 -6.11 0.95 -21.24
CA GLY A 212 -6.77 -0.34 -21.45
C GLY A 212 -6.12 -1.51 -20.72
N VAL A 213 -5.15 -1.26 -19.82
CA VAL A 213 -4.46 -2.31 -19.06
C VAL A 213 -5.45 -3.11 -18.24
N MET A 214 -6.34 -2.45 -17.46
CA MET A 214 -7.32 -3.12 -16.61
C MET A 214 -8.36 -3.95 -17.40
N THR A 215 -8.49 -3.72 -18.69
CA THR A 215 -9.41 -4.45 -19.56
C THR A 215 -8.74 -5.59 -20.30
N LYS A 216 -7.53 -5.34 -20.81
CA LYS A 216 -6.75 -6.34 -21.57
C LYS A 216 -6.05 -7.36 -20.67
N CYS A 217 -5.72 -6.94 -19.43
CA CYS A 217 -5.01 -7.76 -18.45
C CYS A 217 -5.87 -7.96 -17.17
N PRO A 218 -7.05 -8.62 -17.27
CA PRO A 218 -8.03 -8.70 -16.18
C PRO A 218 -7.58 -9.55 -15.00
N ASP A 219 -6.57 -10.42 -15.19
CA ASP A 219 -6.03 -11.26 -14.14
C ASP A 219 -5.00 -10.54 -13.27
N VAL A 220 -4.45 -9.41 -13.72
CA VAL A 220 -3.65 -8.52 -12.86
C VAL A 220 -4.54 -7.91 -11.78
N LYS A 221 -4.13 -8.04 -10.53
CA LYS A 221 -4.82 -7.44 -9.37
C LYS A 221 -3.98 -6.28 -8.84
N PHE A 222 -4.36 -5.07 -9.20
CA PHE A 222 -3.67 -3.89 -8.69
C PHE A 222 -4.04 -3.64 -7.22
N ILE A 223 -3.02 -3.41 -6.39
CA ILE A 223 -3.15 -2.94 -5.01
C ILE A 223 -2.75 -1.47 -5.03
N ILE A 224 -3.75 -0.61 -4.83
CA ILE A 224 -3.59 0.83 -4.92
C ILE A 224 -3.42 1.37 -3.50
N VAL A 225 -2.28 1.96 -3.24
CA VAL A 225 -1.90 2.42 -1.89
C VAL A 225 -2.71 3.63 -1.42
N HIS A 226 -2.66 3.92 -0.12
CA HIS A 226 -3.24 5.09 0.53
C HIS A 226 -4.76 5.24 0.26
N SER A 227 -5.51 4.13 0.39
CA SER A 227 -6.94 4.06 0.08
C SER A 227 -7.29 4.49 -1.36
N GLY A 228 -6.32 4.37 -2.27
CA GLY A 228 -6.48 4.79 -3.66
C GLY A 228 -6.28 6.29 -3.89
N GLY A 229 -5.72 7.01 -2.92
CA GLY A 229 -5.55 8.45 -3.00
C GLY A 229 -6.88 9.15 -3.24
N THR A 230 -6.99 9.89 -4.36
CA THR A 230 -8.22 10.60 -4.73
C THR A 230 -9.17 9.78 -5.61
N VAL A 231 -8.85 8.54 -5.99
CA VAL A 231 -9.67 7.70 -6.89
C VAL A 231 -11.12 7.53 -6.38
N PRO A 232 -11.37 7.14 -5.10
CA PRO A 232 -12.74 6.94 -4.63
C PRO A 232 -13.61 8.19 -4.72
N VAL A 233 -13.02 9.35 -4.45
CA VAL A 233 -13.74 10.64 -4.46
C VAL A 233 -14.04 11.12 -5.88
N LEU A 234 -13.14 10.85 -6.83
CA LEU A 234 -13.25 11.30 -8.21
C LEU A 234 -13.94 10.29 -9.14
N ALA A 235 -14.21 9.08 -8.69
CA ALA A 235 -14.67 7.97 -9.51
C ALA A 235 -15.95 8.28 -10.31
N GLY A 236 -16.93 8.95 -9.71
CA GLY A 236 -18.15 9.39 -10.41
C GLY A 236 -17.85 10.35 -11.55
N ARG A 237 -16.95 11.32 -11.29
CA ARG A 237 -16.52 12.25 -12.34
C ARG A 237 -15.76 11.53 -13.47
N VAL A 238 -14.95 10.52 -13.14
CA VAL A 238 -14.26 9.69 -14.14
C VAL A 238 -15.29 8.99 -15.03
N GLN A 239 -16.28 8.32 -14.42
CA GLN A 239 -17.36 7.63 -15.16
C GLN A 239 -18.07 8.55 -16.16
N ASP A 240 -18.34 9.80 -15.77
CA ASP A 240 -19.02 10.76 -16.62
C ASP A 240 -18.14 11.30 -17.78
N ARG A 241 -16.82 11.20 -17.63
CA ARG A 241 -15.85 11.82 -18.54
C ARG A 241 -15.04 10.82 -19.38
N VAL A 242 -15.15 9.51 -19.12
CA VAL A 242 -14.48 8.52 -19.98
C VAL A 242 -14.97 8.63 -21.43
N PRO A 243 -14.11 8.37 -22.41
CA PRO A 243 -14.47 8.45 -23.83
C PRO A 243 -15.60 7.48 -24.18
N LYS A 244 -16.73 8.00 -24.59
CA LYS A 244 -17.91 7.20 -24.99
C LYS A 244 -17.70 6.42 -26.30
N ASN A 245 -16.72 6.82 -27.09
CA ASN A 245 -16.32 6.16 -28.33
C ASN A 245 -15.33 5.00 -28.11
N ARG A 246 -15.03 4.63 -26.87
CA ARG A 246 -14.15 3.53 -26.53
C ARG A 246 -14.86 2.45 -25.69
N PRO A 247 -15.96 1.86 -26.21
CA PRO A 247 -16.68 0.79 -25.50
C PRO A 247 -15.81 -0.46 -25.31
N ASP A 248 -14.78 -0.64 -26.14
CA ASP A 248 -13.76 -1.69 -26.03
C ASP A 248 -12.99 -1.63 -24.70
N LEU A 249 -12.77 -0.43 -24.16
CA LEU A 249 -12.07 -0.25 -22.89
C LEU A 249 -12.98 -0.42 -21.66
N PHE A 250 -14.27 -0.17 -21.82
CA PHE A 250 -15.22 -0.10 -20.70
C PHE A 250 -16.50 -0.87 -21.00
N PRO A 251 -16.43 -2.18 -21.28
CA PRO A 251 -17.62 -2.96 -21.69
C PRO A 251 -18.73 -2.97 -20.63
N THR A 252 -18.38 -2.84 -19.35
CA THR A 252 -19.33 -2.76 -18.23
C THR A 252 -19.28 -1.41 -17.51
N GLY A 253 -18.46 -0.48 -17.99
CA GLY A 253 -18.25 0.83 -17.39
C GLY A 253 -16.88 0.97 -16.72
N ALA A 254 -16.41 2.21 -16.62
CA ALA A 254 -15.12 2.53 -16.02
C ALA A 254 -15.08 2.24 -14.50
N LEU A 255 -16.22 2.48 -13.81
CA LEU A 255 -16.32 2.22 -12.37
C LEU A 255 -16.10 0.75 -12.02
N ASP A 256 -16.61 -0.19 -12.83
CA ASP A 256 -16.46 -1.61 -12.57
C ASP A 256 -14.99 -2.03 -12.59
N LYS A 257 -14.21 -1.46 -13.52
CA LYS A 257 -12.77 -1.71 -13.60
C LYS A 257 -12.01 -1.17 -12.39
N LEU A 258 -12.38 0.02 -11.91
CA LEU A 258 -11.76 0.60 -10.73
C LEU A 258 -12.17 -0.14 -9.45
N LYS A 259 -13.46 -0.45 -9.29
CA LYS A 259 -13.99 -1.16 -8.10
C LYS A 259 -13.43 -2.57 -7.95
N ALA A 260 -13.05 -3.22 -9.05
CA ALA A 260 -12.46 -4.55 -9.07
C ALA A 260 -10.99 -4.59 -8.62
N GLN A 261 -10.36 -3.43 -8.38
CA GLN A 261 -9.01 -3.38 -7.85
C GLN A 261 -9.01 -3.44 -6.32
N TYR A 262 -7.83 -3.67 -5.73
CA TYR A 262 -7.62 -3.69 -4.30
C TYR A 262 -7.06 -2.35 -3.81
N TYR A 263 -7.37 -2.00 -2.58
CA TYR A 263 -7.00 -0.74 -1.95
C TYR A 263 -6.49 -1.03 -0.55
N GLU A 264 -5.36 -0.46 -0.15
CA GLU A 264 -4.89 -0.63 1.21
C GLU A 264 -4.98 0.69 2.00
N CYS A 265 -4.93 0.63 3.33
CA CYS A 265 -5.35 1.74 4.18
C CYS A 265 -4.21 2.51 4.85
N ALA A 266 -2.94 2.32 4.44
CA ALA A 266 -1.83 3.12 4.97
C ALA A 266 -2.11 4.62 4.80
N HIS A 267 -1.77 5.43 5.78
CA HIS A 267 -2.03 6.89 5.83
C HIS A 267 -3.50 7.31 5.69
N ALA A 268 -4.41 6.38 5.48
CA ALA A 268 -5.79 6.69 5.12
C ALA A 268 -6.83 5.96 5.99
N ALA A 269 -6.44 5.33 7.10
CA ALA A 269 -7.35 4.68 8.05
C ALA A 269 -8.19 5.69 8.87
N PHE A 270 -8.41 6.90 8.35
CA PHE A 270 -9.27 7.91 8.95
C PHE A 270 -10.73 7.69 8.61
N PRO A 271 -11.67 8.08 9.48
CA PRO A 271 -13.10 7.86 9.25
C PRO A 271 -13.61 8.41 7.91
N TRP A 272 -13.17 9.59 7.48
CA TRP A 272 -13.60 10.22 6.22
C TRP A 272 -13.02 9.55 4.98
N ALA A 273 -11.73 9.19 4.98
CA ALA A 273 -11.10 8.48 3.86
C ALA A 273 -11.70 7.07 3.70
N MET A 274 -11.83 6.34 4.82
CA MET A 274 -12.45 5.00 4.82
C MET A 274 -13.94 5.03 4.48
N ALA A 275 -14.67 6.09 4.83
CA ALA A 275 -16.06 6.26 4.41
C ALA A 275 -16.16 6.41 2.88
N ALA A 276 -15.30 7.22 2.27
CA ALA A 276 -15.25 7.39 0.82
C ALA A 276 -14.87 6.07 0.12
N LEU A 277 -13.84 5.37 0.60
CA LEU A 277 -13.41 4.10 0.03
C LEU A 277 -14.51 3.02 0.13
N ARG A 278 -15.15 2.87 1.30
CA ARG A 278 -16.22 1.89 1.52
C ARG A 278 -17.52 2.21 0.78
N ALA A 279 -17.77 3.48 0.46
CA ALA A 279 -18.87 3.87 -0.43
C ALA A 279 -18.55 3.58 -1.89
N PHE A 280 -17.27 3.53 -2.25
CA PHE A 280 -16.81 3.33 -3.60
C PHE A 280 -16.67 1.85 -3.98
N THR A 281 -16.00 1.03 -3.15
CA THR A 281 -15.78 -0.39 -3.42
C THR A 281 -16.31 -1.27 -2.28
N THR A 282 -16.32 -2.59 -2.50
CA THR A 282 -16.75 -3.57 -1.50
C THR A 282 -15.63 -3.88 -0.50
N THR A 283 -15.99 -4.29 0.71
CA THR A 283 -15.02 -4.51 1.80
C THR A 283 -14.03 -5.64 1.55
N ASP A 284 -14.35 -6.56 0.65
CA ASP A 284 -13.47 -7.64 0.22
C ASP A 284 -12.33 -7.18 -0.71
N HIS A 285 -12.31 -5.92 -1.11
CA HIS A 285 -11.26 -5.25 -1.87
C HIS A 285 -10.41 -4.28 -1.03
N ILE A 286 -10.63 -4.20 0.28
CA ILE A 286 -9.88 -3.30 1.18
C ILE A 286 -8.92 -4.13 2.03
N MET A 287 -7.64 -3.75 2.06
CA MET A 287 -6.58 -4.46 2.77
C MET A 287 -5.88 -3.57 3.79
N PHE A 288 -5.13 -4.20 4.67
CA PHE A 288 -4.31 -3.53 5.67
C PHE A 288 -2.92 -3.26 5.10
N GLY A 289 -2.42 -2.03 5.30
CA GLY A 289 -1.08 -1.59 4.98
C GLY A 289 -0.61 -0.57 6.01
N THR A 290 0.70 -0.44 6.24
CA THR A 290 1.27 0.52 7.18
C THR A 290 2.17 1.57 6.56
N ASP A 291 2.78 1.27 5.42
CA ASP A 291 3.84 2.08 4.79
C ASP A 291 5.10 2.21 5.67
N TRP A 292 5.26 1.29 6.64
CA TRP A 292 6.45 1.26 7.49
C TRP A 292 7.70 0.85 6.68
N PRO A 293 8.89 1.45 6.89
CA PRO A 293 9.24 2.44 7.90
C PRO A 293 9.15 3.90 7.42
N MET A 294 8.55 4.17 6.27
CA MET A 294 8.39 5.54 5.78
C MET A 294 7.50 6.34 6.71
N GLU A 295 6.48 5.65 7.27
CA GLU A 295 5.63 6.18 8.31
C GLU A 295 5.61 5.28 9.54
N PRO A 296 5.40 5.83 10.74
CA PRO A 296 5.16 5.02 11.93
C PRO A 296 3.94 4.11 11.74
N ALA A 297 4.05 2.82 12.04
CA ALA A 297 2.92 1.89 11.91
C ALA A 297 1.71 2.31 12.77
N GLU A 298 1.95 3.10 13.83
CA GLU A 298 0.93 3.75 14.67
C GLU A 298 -0.01 4.64 13.87
N SER A 299 0.48 5.29 12.83
CA SER A 299 -0.32 6.21 11.99
C SER A 299 -1.53 5.53 11.37
N THR A 300 -1.42 4.23 11.06
CA THR A 300 -2.54 3.42 10.57
C THR A 300 -3.20 2.63 11.69
N THR A 301 -2.42 1.89 12.48
CA THR A 301 -2.98 0.92 13.45
C THR A 301 -3.83 1.57 14.54
N ASN A 302 -3.48 2.78 14.99
CA ASN A 302 -4.24 3.50 16.03
C ASN A 302 -5.55 4.10 15.52
N GLN A 303 -5.72 4.24 14.20
CA GLN A 303 -6.95 4.76 13.60
C GLN A 303 -8.04 3.70 13.44
N ILE A 304 -7.63 2.44 13.21
CA ILE A 304 -8.57 1.34 12.91
C ILE A 304 -9.66 1.15 13.96
N PRO A 305 -9.40 1.17 15.28
CA PRO A 305 -10.47 1.03 16.28
C PRO A 305 -11.53 2.12 16.19
N GLY A 306 -11.14 3.34 15.79
CA GLY A 306 -12.04 4.47 15.58
C GLY A 306 -13.02 4.31 14.42
N LEU A 307 -12.75 3.39 13.49
CA LEU A 307 -13.62 3.08 12.36
C LEU A 307 -14.87 2.29 12.77
N LYS A 308 -14.87 1.65 13.95
CA LYS A 308 -15.98 0.85 14.50
C LYS A 308 -16.54 -0.16 13.49
N LEU A 309 -15.64 -0.87 12.81
CA LEU A 309 -16.01 -1.86 11.80
C LEU A 309 -16.62 -3.12 12.47
N PRO A 310 -17.61 -3.77 11.83
CA PRO A 310 -18.01 -5.12 12.21
C PRO A 310 -16.82 -6.08 12.19
N SER A 311 -16.83 -7.10 13.05
CA SER A 311 -15.68 -8.01 13.24
C SER A 311 -15.28 -8.77 11.99
N ASP A 312 -16.25 -9.16 11.17
CA ASP A 312 -16.04 -9.83 9.88
C ASP A 312 -15.41 -8.89 8.84
N VAL A 313 -15.84 -7.64 8.78
CA VAL A 313 -15.24 -6.60 7.92
C VAL A 313 -13.82 -6.28 8.37
N LEU A 314 -13.61 -6.16 9.68
CA LEU A 314 -12.28 -5.91 10.26
C LEU A 314 -11.33 -7.07 9.93
N TYR A 315 -11.75 -8.31 10.12
CA TYR A 315 -10.96 -9.49 9.76
C TYR A 315 -10.65 -9.53 8.27
N ALA A 316 -11.64 -9.26 7.42
CA ALA A 316 -11.44 -9.23 5.97
C ALA A 316 -10.37 -8.21 5.59
N MET A 317 -10.45 -6.99 6.12
CA MET A 317 -9.49 -5.91 5.85
C MET A 317 -8.10 -6.22 6.42
N GLU A 318 -8.01 -6.66 7.67
CA GLU A 318 -6.73 -6.86 8.34
C GLU A 318 -5.99 -8.12 7.86
N ARG A 319 -6.71 -9.11 7.27
CA ARG A 319 -6.12 -10.40 6.91
C ARG A 319 -6.80 -11.11 5.74
N GLY A 320 -8.10 -11.36 5.82
CA GLY A 320 -8.78 -12.31 4.93
C GLY A 320 -8.66 -11.96 3.44
N ASN A 321 -8.64 -10.68 3.11
CA ASN A 321 -8.49 -10.21 1.74
C ASN A 321 -7.07 -10.49 1.20
N ALA A 322 -6.05 -10.26 2.04
CA ALA A 322 -4.67 -10.58 1.70
C ALA A 322 -4.47 -12.10 1.54
N GLU A 323 -5.09 -12.94 2.39
CA GLU A 323 -5.02 -14.40 2.26
C GLU A 323 -5.60 -14.92 0.93
N ARG A 324 -6.58 -14.22 0.35
CA ARG A 324 -7.13 -14.60 -0.97
C ARG A 324 -6.14 -14.33 -2.09
N LEU A 325 -5.38 -13.23 -2.02
CA LEU A 325 -4.36 -12.89 -3.01
C LEU A 325 -3.06 -13.67 -2.80
N PHE A 326 -2.73 -13.98 -1.55
CA PHE A 326 -1.48 -14.62 -1.14
C PHE A 326 -1.75 -15.89 -0.31
N PRO A 327 -2.24 -16.98 -0.94
CA PRO A 327 -2.71 -18.17 -0.23
C PRO A 327 -1.65 -18.86 0.63
N ARG A 328 -0.36 -18.66 0.34
CA ARG A 328 0.73 -19.23 1.14
C ARG A 328 0.83 -18.67 2.57
N PHE A 329 0.14 -17.56 2.86
CA PHE A 329 0.07 -16.95 4.19
C PHE A 329 -1.24 -17.26 4.93
N LYS A 330 -2.07 -18.11 4.33
CA LYS A 330 -3.29 -18.57 4.98
C LYS A 330 -2.92 -19.39 6.23
N ALA A 331 -3.53 -19.02 7.38
CA ALA A 331 -3.31 -19.69 8.66
C ALA A 331 -4.04 -21.03 8.74
#